data_bbaa06a795ca87a1d8915067dd37551c
#
_entry.id   bbaa06a795ca87a1d8915067dd37551c
#
_cell.length_a   1.000
_cell.length_b   1.000
_cell.length_c   1.000
_cell.angle_alpha   90.00
_cell.angle_beta   90.00
_cell.angle_gamma   90.00
#
_symmetry.space_group_name_H-M   'P 1'
#
loop_
_entity.id
_entity.type
_entity.pdbx_description
1 polymer ?
#
loop_
_entity_poly.entity_id
_entity_poly.type
_entity_poly.pdbx_seq_one_letter_code
_entity_poly.pdbx_strand_id
1 'polypeptide(L)'
;MSCSNRLLSTATAHFLSAVITDDFQNCGNHPDSLQTWLMPDIIGDDSIKADDSMYGKSAWCTIEIPQNIKAGSYKLNLLLQQDGKTVSTIPFTIKVLNRKLTLSDNFHLNFWQQPYAASRYYGVAPWSQAHLDILRPYMQLLARAG
;
A
#
# COMPACT_ATOMS: atom_id res chain seq x y z
N MET A 1 2.36 11.10 9.45
CA MET A 1 3.78 10.63 9.44
C MET A 1 4.58 11.45 8.45
N SER A 2 5.85 11.74 8.73
CA SER A 2 6.70 12.49 7.80
C SER A 2 8.11 11.88 7.75
N CYS A 3 8.79 12.01 6.62
CA CYS A 3 10.15 11.56 6.43
C CYS A 3 11.10 12.77 6.30
N SER A 4 12.22 12.73 7.00
CA SER A 4 13.11 13.88 7.14
C SER A 4 14.41 13.76 6.32
N ASN A 5 14.33 13.62 5.00
CA ASN A 5 15.53 13.79 4.16
C ASN A 5 15.17 14.49 2.86
N ARG A 6 15.80 15.64 2.58
CA ARG A 6 15.57 16.46 1.38
C ARG A 6 15.84 15.73 0.06
N LEU A 7 16.65 14.68 0.05
CA LEU A 7 16.99 13.90 -1.15
C LEU A 7 15.95 12.84 -1.50
N LEU A 8 15.10 12.47 -0.53
CA LEU A 8 14.01 11.49 -0.67
C LEU A 8 12.69 12.16 -0.31
N SER A 9 12.41 13.30 -0.94
CA SER A 9 11.28 14.19 -0.60
C SER A 9 9.89 13.62 -0.91
N THR A 10 9.82 12.51 -1.60
CA THR A 10 8.57 11.83 -1.99
C THR A 10 8.36 10.54 -1.19
N ALA A 11 8.48 10.64 0.13
CA ALA A 11 8.10 9.54 1.00
C ALA A 11 6.66 9.75 1.50
N THR A 12 5.82 8.74 1.34
CA THR A 12 4.47 8.70 1.91
C THR A 12 4.37 7.56 2.92
N ALA A 13 3.55 7.75 3.94
CA ALA A 13 3.24 6.71 4.91
C ALA A 13 1.75 6.73 5.20
N HIS A 14 1.12 5.56 5.07
CA HIS A 14 -0.31 5.37 5.25
C HIS A 14 -0.54 4.27 6.27
N PHE A 15 -1.52 4.43 7.13
CA PHE A 15 -1.94 3.36 8.01
C PHE A 15 -2.69 2.30 7.23
N LEU A 16 -2.51 1.03 7.61
CA LEU A 16 -3.27 -0.07 7.04
C LEU A 16 -4.52 -0.31 7.88
N SER A 17 -5.66 -0.37 7.22
CA SER A 17 -6.91 -0.82 7.81
C SER A 17 -6.98 -2.33 7.77
N ALA A 18 -7.43 -2.93 8.86
CA ALA A 18 -7.61 -4.37 8.94
C ALA A 18 -8.93 -4.80 8.28
N VAL A 19 -8.88 -5.91 7.60
CA VAL A 19 -10.05 -6.63 7.07
C VAL A 19 -10.18 -7.98 7.75
N ILE A 20 -11.41 -8.44 7.86
CA ILE A 20 -11.68 -9.80 8.32
C ILE A 20 -11.41 -10.73 7.14
N THR A 21 -10.52 -11.69 7.34
CA THR A 21 -10.21 -12.71 6.34
C THR A 21 -10.60 -14.08 6.88
N ASP A 22 -11.14 -14.90 5.99
CA ASP A 22 -11.40 -16.32 6.25
C ASP A 22 -10.15 -17.08 5.78
N ASP A 23 -9.46 -17.71 6.71
CA ASP A 23 -8.34 -18.58 6.38
C ASP A 23 -8.86 -19.96 6.01
N PHE A 24 -8.91 -20.23 4.72
CA PHE A 24 -9.21 -21.57 4.19
C PHE A 24 -7.94 -22.41 4.23
N GLN A 25 -7.76 -23.19 5.27
CA GLN A 25 -6.57 -24.03 5.46
C GLN A 25 -6.36 -25.08 4.35
N ASN A 26 -7.38 -25.39 3.56
CA ASN A 26 -7.29 -26.27 2.41
C ASN A 26 -8.23 -25.78 1.30
N CYS A 27 -7.71 -25.41 0.19
CA CYS A 27 -8.47 -25.05 -0.99
C CYS A 27 -9.43 -26.20 -1.37
N GLY A 28 -10.71 -26.03 -1.11
CA GLY A 28 -11.76 -27.03 -1.44
C GLY A 28 -12.43 -27.75 -0.26
N ASN A 29 -11.90 -27.67 0.93
CA ASN A 29 -12.60 -28.14 2.13
C ASN A 29 -13.15 -26.93 2.89
N HIS A 30 -14.46 -26.90 3.11
CA HIS A 30 -15.08 -25.98 4.05
C HIS A 30 -14.92 -26.57 5.46
N PRO A 31 -14.02 -26.03 6.30
CA PRO A 31 -13.96 -26.46 7.69
C PRO A 31 -15.27 -26.07 8.38
N ASP A 32 -15.78 -26.93 9.25
CA ASP A 32 -16.97 -26.68 10.05
C ASP A 32 -16.84 -25.46 10.98
N SER A 33 -15.60 -24.96 11.14
CA SER A 33 -15.28 -23.72 11.82
C SER A 33 -14.26 -22.91 11.03
N LEU A 34 -14.69 -21.77 10.46
CA LEU A 34 -13.79 -20.77 9.88
C LEU A 34 -13.14 -19.99 11.01
N GLN A 35 -11.81 -20.01 11.07
CA GLN A 35 -11.08 -19.06 11.90
C GLN A 35 -11.01 -17.72 11.16
N THR A 36 -11.60 -16.69 11.75
CA THR A 36 -11.52 -15.33 11.22
C THR A 36 -10.31 -14.62 11.79
N TRP A 37 -9.50 -14.04 10.91
CA TRP A 37 -8.34 -13.26 11.27
C TRP A 37 -8.53 -11.79 10.86
N LEU A 38 -7.97 -10.89 11.63
CA LEU A 38 -7.83 -9.49 11.23
C LEU A 38 -6.47 -9.32 10.56
N MET A 39 -6.49 -9.04 9.25
CA MET A 39 -5.27 -8.81 8.45
C MET A 39 -5.21 -7.35 8.02
N PRO A 40 -4.08 -6.64 8.22
CA PRO A 40 -3.89 -5.32 7.66
C PRO A 40 -3.72 -5.44 6.14
N ASP A 41 -4.67 -4.90 5.37
CA ASP A 41 -4.72 -5.08 3.92
C ASP A 41 -4.98 -3.77 3.16
N ILE A 42 -5.92 -2.96 3.61
CA ILE A 42 -6.29 -1.74 2.90
C ILE A 42 -5.35 -0.59 3.25
N ILE A 43 -4.69 0.00 2.26
CA ILE A 43 -3.92 1.23 2.42
C ILE A 43 -4.92 2.38 2.64
N GLY A 44 -4.95 2.91 3.85
CA GLY A 44 -5.86 3.96 4.27
C GLY A 44 -5.22 5.35 4.28
N ASP A 45 -5.63 6.18 5.22
CA ASP A 45 -5.14 7.55 5.36
C ASP A 45 -3.76 7.61 6.04
N ASP A 46 -3.11 8.77 5.97
CA ASP A 46 -1.85 9.06 6.65
C ASP A 46 -2.02 9.30 8.16
N SER A 47 -3.28 9.40 8.61
CA SER A 47 -3.67 9.61 10.00
C SER A 47 -4.83 8.70 10.40
N ILE A 48 -4.87 8.32 11.66
CA ILE A 48 -5.96 7.55 12.26
C ILE A 48 -6.36 8.17 13.61
N LYS A 49 -7.60 7.96 13.99
CA LYS A 49 -8.00 8.21 15.39
C LYS A 49 -7.38 7.14 16.28
N ALA A 50 -6.80 7.56 17.40
CA ALA A 50 -6.34 6.63 18.42
C ALA A 50 -7.56 5.89 19.00
N ASP A 51 -7.45 4.55 19.05
CA ASP A 51 -8.45 3.68 19.63
C ASP A 51 -7.74 2.73 20.59
N ASP A 52 -8.12 2.74 21.84
CA ASP A 52 -7.52 1.94 22.93
C ASP A 52 -7.71 0.43 22.72
N SER A 53 -8.61 0.01 21.82
CA SER A 53 -8.87 -1.40 21.51
C SER A 53 -7.82 -2.06 20.61
N MET A 54 -6.83 -1.31 20.13
CA MET A 54 -5.92 -1.79 19.09
C MET A 54 -4.53 -2.10 19.63
N TYR A 55 -4.20 -3.38 19.67
CA TYR A 55 -2.89 -3.90 20.08
C TYR A 55 -1.72 -3.53 19.17
N GLY A 56 -1.98 -3.00 17.98
CA GLY A 56 -0.98 -2.55 17.03
C GLY A 56 -1.58 -1.95 15.77
N LYS A 57 -0.79 -1.13 15.10
CA LYS A 57 -1.12 -0.54 13.80
C LYS A 57 0.00 -0.78 12.83
N SER A 58 -0.32 -1.31 11.67
CA SER A 58 0.62 -1.42 10.57
C SER A 58 0.59 -0.15 9.72
N ALA A 59 1.74 0.21 9.17
CA ALA A 59 1.86 1.32 8.25
C ALA A 59 2.60 0.89 6.99
N TRP A 60 2.12 1.32 5.83
CA TRP A 60 2.77 1.16 4.55
C TRP A 60 3.55 2.42 4.21
N CYS A 61 4.86 2.30 4.04
CA CYS A 61 5.72 3.42 3.67
C CYS A 61 6.21 3.24 2.23
N THR A 62 5.95 4.22 1.39
CA THR A 62 6.45 4.26 0.01
C THR A 62 7.51 5.34 -0.10
N ILE A 63 8.67 4.98 -0.64
CA ILE A 63 9.79 5.89 -0.85
C ILE A 63 10.20 5.80 -2.32
N GLU A 64 10.02 6.89 -3.04
CA GLU A 64 10.50 7.00 -4.42
C GLU A 64 11.99 7.31 -4.44
N ILE A 65 12.76 6.51 -5.14
CA ILE A 65 14.20 6.71 -5.33
C ILE A 65 14.40 7.55 -6.60
N PRO A 66 14.85 8.81 -6.50
CA PRO A 66 15.07 9.65 -7.65
C PRO A 66 16.13 9.06 -8.60
N GLN A 67 15.92 9.19 -9.91
CA GLN A 67 16.83 8.61 -10.91
C GLN A 67 18.26 9.16 -10.84
N ASN A 68 18.42 10.38 -10.35
CA ASN A 68 19.70 11.08 -10.24
C ASN A 68 20.37 10.95 -8.87
N ILE A 69 19.81 10.16 -7.95
CA ILE A 69 20.40 9.94 -6.64
C ILE A 69 21.73 9.18 -6.76
N LYS A 70 22.73 9.59 -6.01
CA LYS A 70 24.02 8.89 -5.97
C LYS A 70 23.90 7.58 -5.20
N ALA A 71 24.63 6.55 -5.63
CA ALA A 71 24.78 5.34 -4.85
C ALA A 71 25.40 5.65 -3.47
N GLY A 72 24.88 5.01 -2.44
CA GLY A 72 25.30 5.28 -1.07
C GLY A 72 24.27 4.81 -0.03
N SER A 73 24.59 5.08 1.23
CA SER A 73 23.69 4.77 2.35
C SER A 73 23.03 6.07 2.84
N TYR A 74 21.71 6.05 2.90
CA TYR A 74 20.87 7.18 3.32
C TYR A 74 20.16 6.83 4.62
N LYS A 75 20.46 7.59 5.67
CA LYS A 75 19.78 7.45 6.97
C LYS A 75 18.50 8.27 6.94
N LEU A 76 17.41 7.67 7.37
CA LEU A 76 16.07 8.22 7.37
C LEU A 76 15.43 7.99 8.74
N ASN A 77 14.46 8.80 9.07
CA ASN A 77 13.65 8.63 10.26
C ASN A 77 12.17 8.62 9.88
N LEU A 78 11.44 7.61 10.31
CA LEU A 78 9.98 7.63 10.31
C LEU A 78 9.53 8.24 11.62
N LEU A 79 8.78 9.34 11.54
CA LEU A 79 8.27 10.04 12.71
C LEU A 79 6.81 9.66 12.94
N LEU A 80 6.52 9.11 14.10
CA LEU A 80 5.14 8.96 14.58
C LEU A 80 4.76 10.20 15.35
N GLN A 81 3.65 10.82 14.99
CA GLN A 81 3.16 12.03 15.62
C GLN A 81 1.77 11.80 16.20
N GLN A 82 1.53 12.40 17.35
CA GLN A 82 0.23 12.50 18.00
C GLN A 82 -0.02 13.97 18.35
N ASP A 83 -1.15 14.51 17.95
CA ASP A 83 -1.53 15.92 18.16
C ASP A 83 -0.41 16.91 17.77
N GLY A 84 0.24 16.65 16.64
CA GLY A 84 1.34 17.48 16.11
C GLY A 84 2.69 17.32 16.82
N LYS A 85 2.78 16.46 17.84
CA LYS A 85 4.03 16.18 18.55
C LYS A 85 4.59 14.83 18.17
N THR A 86 5.91 14.76 17.95
CA THR A 86 6.59 13.49 17.71
C THR A 86 6.63 12.66 18.99
N VAL A 87 5.96 11.51 18.97
CA VAL A 87 5.91 10.55 20.09
C VAL A 87 6.88 9.40 19.90
N SER A 88 7.29 9.11 18.67
CA SER A 88 8.28 8.08 18.39
C SER A 88 9.05 8.40 17.10
N THR A 89 10.32 7.97 17.07
CA THR A 89 11.20 8.09 15.92
C THR A 89 11.81 6.72 15.62
N ILE A 90 11.58 6.21 14.42
CA ILE A 90 12.10 4.91 13.97
C ILE A 90 13.19 5.18 12.94
N PRO A 91 14.47 5.02 13.30
CA PRO A 91 15.57 5.19 12.36
C PRO A 91 15.70 3.97 11.46
N PHE A 92 15.96 4.21 10.17
CA PHE A 92 16.28 3.17 9.19
C PHE A 92 17.27 3.66 8.15
N THR A 93 17.87 2.73 7.41
CA THR A 93 18.86 3.07 6.39
C THR A 93 18.48 2.42 5.07
N ILE A 94 18.49 3.23 4.01
CA ILE A 94 18.33 2.76 2.64
C ILE A 94 19.69 2.75 1.97
N LYS A 95 20.08 1.61 1.41
CA LYS A 95 21.28 1.48 0.58
C LYS A 95 20.90 1.58 -0.90
N VAL A 96 21.23 2.69 -1.52
CA VAL A 96 21.05 2.88 -2.96
C VAL A 96 22.25 2.27 -3.69
N LEU A 97 21.97 1.34 -4.58
CA LEU A 97 22.99 0.65 -5.38
C LEU A 97 23.31 1.45 -6.63
N ASN A 98 24.55 1.35 -7.13
CA ASN A 98 24.94 1.89 -8.44
C ASN A 98 24.40 1.00 -9.58
N ARG A 99 23.10 0.86 -9.63
CA ARG A 99 22.39 0.04 -10.62
C ARG A 99 21.07 0.71 -10.96
N LYS A 100 20.78 0.84 -12.22
CA LYS A 100 19.45 1.23 -12.70
C LYS A 100 18.63 -0.01 -13.00
N LEU A 101 17.40 -0.03 -12.54
CA LEU A 101 16.41 -1.00 -12.96
C LEU A 101 15.86 -0.53 -14.32
N THR A 102 16.06 -1.31 -15.35
CA THR A 102 15.41 -1.10 -16.66
C THR A 102 14.24 -2.07 -16.73
N LEU A 103 13.05 -1.53 -16.96
CA LEU A 103 11.92 -2.38 -17.31
C LEU A 103 12.20 -2.99 -18.68
N SER A 104 12.00 -4.29 -18.79
CA SER A 104 12.13 -4.99 -20.08
C SER A 104 10.87 -4.75 -20.90
N ASP A 105 11.02 -4.24 -22.12
CA ASP A 105 9.89 -4.09 -23.05
C ASP A 105 9.25 -5.44 -23.44
N ASN A 106 9.93 -6.54 -23.12
CA ASN A 106 9.47 -7.90 -23.39
C ASN A 106 8.87 -8.61 -22.14
N PHE A 107 8.66 -7.87 -21.04
CA PHE A 107 8.04 -8.43 -19.86
C PHE A 107 6.52 -8.30 -19.96
N HIS A 108 5.83 -9.43 -20.09
CA HIS A 108 4.36 -9.49 -20.10
C HIS A 108 3.85 -9.79 -18.69
N LEU A 109 3.25 -8.78 -18.06
CA LEU A 109 2.61 -8.93 -16.77
C LEU A 109 1.12 -9.19 -16.98
N ASN A 110 0.62 -10.32 -16.47
CA ASN A 110 -0.79 -10.68 -16.56
C ASN A 110 -1.43 -10.63 -15.17
N PHE A 111 -2.21 -9.59 -14.91
CA PHE A 111 -3.03 -9.49 -13.71
C PHE A 111 -4.48 -9.86 -14.02
N TRP A 112 -5.00 -10.81 -13.29
CA TRP A 112 -6.41 -11.10 -13.34
C TRP A 112 -7.20 -10.01 -12.62
N GLN A 113 -8.11 -9.39 -13.36
CA GLN A 113 -8.95 -8.31 -12.87
C GLN A 113 -10.40 -8.76 -12.78
N GLN A 114 -11.09 -8.27 -11.75
CA GLN A 114 -12.52 -8.48 -11.57
C GLN A 114 -13.27 -7.14 -11.65
N PRO A 115 -13.50 -6.58 -12.85
CA PRO A 115 -14.13 -5.27 -12.98
C PRO A 115 -15.53 -5.22 -12.37
N TYR A 116 -16.28 -6.33 -12.39
CA TYR A 116 -17.58 -6.43 -11.73
C TYR A 116 -17.54 -6.23 -10.21
N ALA A 117 -16.40 -6.50 -9.56
CA ALA A 117 -16.26 -6.23 -8.12
C ALA A 117 -16.37 -4.73 -7.84
N ALA A 118 -15.75 -3.87 -8.67
CA ALA A 118 -15.88 -2.44 -8.56
C ALA A 118 -17.32 -1.97 -8.79
N SER A 119 -17.99 -2.49 -9.81
CA SER A 119 -19.39 -2.18 -10.08
C SER A 119 -20.30 -2.49 -8.87
N ARG A 120 -20.12 -3.65 -8.26
CA ARG A 120 -20.89 -4.07 -7.07
C ARG A 120 -20.58 -3.22 -5.84
N TYR A 121 -19.30 -2.95 -5.60
CA TYR A 121 -18.85 -2.16 -4.45
C TYR A 121 -19.40 -0.74 -4.48
N TYR A 122 -19.36 -0.09 -5.65
CA TYR A 122 -19.84 1.29 -5.81
C TYR A 122 -21.31 1.39 -6.19
N GLY A 123 -22.03 0.28 -6.36
CA GLY A 123 -23.45 0.27 -6.70
C GLY A 123 -23.78 0.87 -8.07
N VAL A 124 -22.88 0.74 -9.04
CA VAL A 124 -23.06 1.28 -10.40
C VAL A 124 -23.35 0.17 -11.40
N ALA A 125 -24.09 0.48 -12.46
CA ALA A 125 -24.37 -0.49 -13.52
C ALA A 125 -23.06 -0.89 -14.23
N PRO A 126 -22.82 -2.22 -14.46
CA PRO A 126 -21.66 -2.69 -15.18
C PRO A 126 -21.55 -2.01 -16.56
N TRP A 127 -20.32 -1.60 -16.90
CA TRP A 127 -19.96 -0.98 -18.19
C TRP A 127 -20.64 0.35 -18.47
N SER A 128 -21.35 0.96 -17.51
CA SER A 128 -21.82 2.33 -17.60
C SER A 128 -20.64 3.32 -17.57
N GLN A 129 -20.88 4.58 -17.96
CA GLN A 129 -19.85 5.62 -17.87
C GLN A 129 -19.32 5.76 -16.44
N ALA A 130 -20.20 5.73 -15.43
CA ALA A 130 -19.81 5.77 -14.03
C ALA A 130 -18.87 4.59 -13.65
N HIS A 131 -19.14 3.38 -14.14
CA HIS A 131 -18.26 2.23 -13.91
C HIS A 131 -16.90 2.41 -14.61
N LEU A 132 -16.87 2.91 -15.84
CA LEU A 132 -15.62 3.17 -16.57
C LEU A 132 -14.78 4.25 -15.87
N ASP A 133 -15.41 5.28 -15.33
CA ASP A 133 -14.70 6.33 -14.59
C ASP A 133 -14.08 5.80 -13.29
N ILE A 134 -14.75 4.85 -12.61
CA ILE A 134 -14.20 4.14 -11.45
C ILE A 134 -13.03 3.24 -11.86
N LEU A 135 -13.10 2.53 -12.99
CA LEU A 135 -12.05 1.62 -13.45
C LEU A 135 -10.80 2.37 -13.94
N ARG A 136 -10.94 3.58 -14.45
CA ARG A 136 -9.83 4.35 -15.04
C ARG A 136 -8.60 4.49 -14.12
N PRO A 137 -8.70 4.89 -12.84
CA PRO A 137 -7.55 4.96 -11.95
C PRO A 137 -6.92 3.59 -11.69
N TYR A 138 -7.69 2.51 -11.63
CA TYR A 138 -7.14 1.14 -11.51
C TYR A 138 -6.31 0.78 -12.75
N MET A 139 -6.84 1.07 -13.95
CA MET A 139 -6.12 0.84 -15.20
C MET A 139 -4.83 1.65 -15.29
N GLN A 140 -4.85 2.91 -14.84
CA GLN A 140 -3.66 3.75 -14.78
C GLN A 140 -2.62 3.22 -13.80
N LEU A 141 -3.04 2.69 -12.65
CA LEU A 141 -2.14 2.07 -11.67
C LEU A 141 -1.48 0.82 -12.23
N LEU A 142 -2.26 -0.04 -12.89
CA LEU A 142 -1.75 -1.25 -13.54
C LEU A 142 -0.76 -0.92 -14.67
N ALA A 143 -1.06 0.09 -15.48
CA ALA A 143 -0.16 0.54 -16.55
C ALA A 143 1.20 1.06 -16.04
N ARG A 144 1.29 1.48 -14.76
CA ARG A 144 2.58 1.84 -14.14
C ARG A 144 3.37 0.63 -13.65
N ALA A 145 2.71 -0.48 -13.45
CA ALA A 145 3.33 -1.72 -12.98
C ALA A 145 3.97 -2.55 -14.11
N GLY A 146 3.61 -2.26 -15.38
CA GLY A 146 4.18 -2.91 -16.55
C GLY A 146 3.17 -3.15 -17.68
#